data_d597a80511d44937a2ebde1e804cb219
#
_entry.id   d597a80511d44937a2ebde1e804cb219
#
_cell.length_a   1.000
_cell.length_b   1.000
_cell.length_c   1.000
_cell.angle_alpha   90.00
_cell.angle_beta   90.00
_cell.angle_gamma   90.00
#
_symmetry.space_group_name_H-M   'P 1'
#
loop_
_entity.id
_entity.type
_entity.pdbx_description
1 polymer ?
#
loop_
_entity_poly.entity_id
_entity_poly.type
_entity_poly.pdbx_seq_one_letter_code
_entity_poly.pdbx_strand_id
1 'polypeptide(L)'
;MTKSSLGTWSQRLLAAVFLGGQVIVHLLKGKIHRRNTLEQLAAVGPDSVFIALLTAVFVGAVFTIQVAREFINFGAGNLVGGVLAVALTRELTPVLTAVILAGRVGSAFAAEIGTMRVTEQIDALLMLKTDPIDYLVIPRILACLLMLPILTLLSLITGMTGGLIIATNVYNLSDAVFLDSARNFLDIWDICSAMIKAGCFGILIATIGCSWGLTTTGGAKGVGQSTTTAVVTALLIIFVSNFFLSWLMFQGTGGGFTPGL
;
A
#
# COMPACT_ATOMS: atom_id res chain seq x y z
N MET A 1 5.39 8.43 36.41
CA MET A 1 5.96 9.50 35.54
C MET A 1 5.65 9.15 34.10
N THR A 2 4.62 9.75 33.53
CA THR A 2 4.22 9.55 32.13
C THR A 2 5.21 10.31 31.24
N LYS A 3 6.20 9.60 30.68
CA LYS A 3 6.91 10.12 29.52
C LYS A 3 5.84 10.46 28.47
N SER A 4 5.82 11.70 28.00
CA SER A 4 4.83 12.16 27.05
C SER A 4 4.74 11.19 25.87
N SER A 5 3.54 10.76 25.51
CA SER A 5 3.30 9.79 24.42
C SER A 5 3.93 10.24 23.10
N LEU A 6 4.05 11.56 22.89
CA LEU A 6 4.75 12.19 21.77
C LEU A 6 6.25 11.89 21.73
N GLY A 7 6.94 11.88 22.90
CA GLY A 7 8.38 11.59 22.95
C GLY A 7 8.70 10.13 22.61
N THR A 8 7.83 9.20 23.01
CA THR A 8 7.99 7.77 22.66
C THR A 8 7.67 7.49 21.20
N TRP A 9 6.72 8.21 20.60
CA TRP A 9 6.33 8.06 19.20
C TRP A 9 7.43 8.58 18.26
N SER A 10 8.00 9.76 18.54
CA SER A 10 9.09 10.32 17.74
C SER A 10 10.36 9.46 17.77
N GLN A 11 10.68 8.87 18.95
CA GLN A 11 11.80 7.93 19.07
C GLN A 11 11.58 6.66 18.25
N ARG A 12 10.36 6.13 18.21
CA ARG A 12 10.01 4.96 17.38
C ARG A 12 10.04 5.28 15.89
N LEU A 13 9.63 6.49 15.47
CA LEU A 13 9.79 6.94 14.09
C LEU A 13 11.25 7.01 13.68
N LEU A 14 12.10 7.60 14.51
CA LEU A 14 13.55 7.60 14.26
C LEU A 14 14.10 6.19 14.14
N ALA A 15 13.68 5.27 15.02
CA ALA A 15 14.06 3.86 14.94
C ALA A 15 13.61 3.22 13.60
N ALA A 16 12.42 3.56 13.08
CA ALA A 16 11.95 3.08 11.78
C ALA A 16 12.81 3.62 10.63
N VAL A 17 13.19 4.89 10.67
CA VAL A 17 14.09 5.48 9.67
C VAL A 17 15.47 4.82 9.70
N PHE A 18 16.03 4.61 10.89
CA PHE A 18 17.31 3.89 11.04
C PHE A 18 17.19 2.44 10.54
N LEU A 19 16.10 1.74 10.87
CA LEU A 19 15.85 0.39 10.36
C LEU A 19 15.78 0.37 8.83
N GLY A 20 15.09 1.33 8.21
CA GLY A 20 15.05 1.48 6.76
C GLY A 20 16.44 1.65 6.15
N GLY A 21 17.30 2.46 6.77
CA GLY A 21 18.71 2.62 6.36
C GLY A 21 19.51 1.32 6.49
N GLN A 22 19.36 0.60 7.59
CA GLN A 22 20.01 -0.71 7.81
C GLN A 22 19.55 -1.73 6.76
N VAL A 23 18.25 -1.80 6.47
CA VAL A 23 17.71 -2.70 5.45
C VAL A 23 18.33 -2.47 4.08
N ILE A 24 18.53 -1.22 3.66
CA ILE A 24 19.19 -0.90 2.38
C ILE A 24 20.63 -1.45 2.37
N VAL A 25 21.37 -1.27 3.46
CA VAL A 25 22.75 -1.78 3.59
C VAL A 25 22.78 -3.32 3.55
N HIS A 26 21.84 -3.98 4.23
CA HIS A 26 21.76 -5.44 4.28
C HIS A 26 21.29 -6.05 2.95
N LEU A 27 20.36 -5.38 2.23
CA LEU A 27 19.96 -5.78 0.87
C LEU A 27 21.16 -5.75 -0.10
N LEU A 28 22.04 -4.76 0.03
CA LEU A 28 23.26 -4.68 -0.79
C LEU A 28 24.27 -5.79 -0.48
N LYS A 29 24.24 -6.35 0.73
CA LYS A 29 25.06 -7.51 1.12
C LYS A 29 24.57 -8.86 0.56
N GLY A 30 23.35 -8.91 0.01
CA GLY A 30 22.83 -10.04 -0.76
C GLY A 30 22.47 -11.30 0.03
N LYS A 31 22.34 -11.25 1.36
CA LYS A 31 21.92 -12.39 2.19
C LYS A 31 20.40 -12.52 2.23
N ILE A 32 19.80 -13.04 1.17
CA ILE A 32 18.34 -13.24 1.11
C ILE A 32 18.00 -14.69 1.46
N HIS A 33 17.18 -14.88 2.51
CA HIS A 33 16.64 -16.19 2.91
C HIS A 33 15.42 -16.54 2.03
N ARG A 34 15.65 -17.20 0.90
CA ARG A 34 14.62 -17.47 -0.12
C ARG A 34 13.37 -18.14 0.46
N ARG A 35 13.53 -19.11 1.34
CA ARG A 35 12.41 -19.84 1.95
C ARG A 35 11.51 -18.89 2.76
N ASN A 36 12.09 -18.11 3.66
CA ASN A 36 11.34 -17.16 4.47
C ASN A 36 10.66 -16.09 3.60
N THR A 37 11.33 -15.65 2.52
CA THR A 37 10.73 -14.68 1.59
C THR A 37 9.52 -15.26 0.87
N LEU A 38 9.56 -16.52 0.44
CA LEU A 38 8.42 -17.19 -0.20
C LEU A 38 7.24 -17.37 0.77
N GLU A 39 7.51 -17.73 2.03
CA GLU A 39 6.48 -17.84 3.07
C GLU A 39 5.81 -16.48 3.32
N GLN A 40 6.59 -15.40 3.38
CA GLN A 40 6.05 -14.04 3.53
C GLN A 40 5.30 -13.56 2.29
N LEU A 41 5.76 -13.90 1.08
CA LEU A 41 5.03 -13.61 -0.16
C LEU A 41 3.65 -14.27 -0.17
N ALA A 42 3.55 -15.52 0.27
CA ALA A 42 2.28 -16.22 0.39
C ALA A 42 1.34 -15.57 1.42
N ALA A 43 1.86 -15.16 2.56
CA ALA A 43 1.07 -14.51 3.61
C ALA A 43 0.61 -13.08 3.23
N VAL A 44 1.45 -12.31 2.52
CA VAL A 44 1.12 -10.93 2.11
C VAL A 44 0.19 -10.92 0.91
N GLY A 45 0.47 -11.71 -0.13
CA GLY A 45 -0.25 -11.70 -1.40
C GLY A 45 -1.59 -12.43 -1.32
N PRO A 46 -1.60 -13.76 -1.50
CA PRO A 46 -2.82 -14.58 -1.61
C PRO A 46 -3.84 -14.33 -0.51
N ASP A 47 -3.39 -14.23 0.73
CA ASP A 47 -4.30 -14.01 1.85
C ASP A 47 -4.93 -12.60 1.87
N SER A 48 -4.39 -11.63 1.13
CA SER A 48 -4.95 -10.27 1.03
C SER A 48 -5.80 -10.05 -0.23
N VAL A 49 -5.70 -10.95 -1.23
CA VAL A 49 -6.35 -10.79 -2.54
C VAL A 49 -7.84 -10.54 -2.38
N PHE A 50 -8.54 -11.40 -1.66
CA PHE A 50 -10.00 -11.34 -1.57
C PHE A 50 -10.50 -9.98 -1.05
N ILE A 51 -9.92 -9.50 0.07
CA ILE A 51 -10.34 -8.22 0.65
C ILE A 51 -9.97 -7.03 -0.23
N ALA A 52 -8.80 -7.06 -0.87
CA ALA A 52 -8.36 -6.00 -1.77
C ALA A 52 -9.26 -5.90 -3.01
N LEU A 53 -9.56 -7.03 -3.66
CA LEU A 53 -10.38 -7.07 -4.87
C LEU A 53 -11.84 -6.70 -4.57
N LEU A 54 -12.42 -7.24 -3.49
CA LEU A 54 -13.77 -6.91 -3.07
C LEU A 54 -13.92 -5.41 -2.79
N THR A 55 -12.99 -4.83 -2.06
CA THR A 55 -12.99 -3.39 -1.79
C THR A 55 -12.85 -2.57 -3.08
N ALA A 56 -11.97 -2.98 -3.99
CA ALA A 56 -11.75 -2.28 -5.25
C ALA A 56 -13.01 -2.25 -6.13
N VAL A 57 -13.74 -3.37 -6.24
CA VAL A 57 -15.01 -3.43 -6.99
C VAL A 57 -16.00 -2.40 -6.46
N PHE A 58 -16.21 -2.37 -5.14
CA PHE A 58 -17.18 -1.43 -4.55
C PHE A 58 -16.71 0.02 -4.64
N VAL A 59 -15.43 0.29 -4.51
CA VAL A 59 -14.88 1.64 -4.69
C VAL A 59 -15.09 2.13 -6.13
N GLY A 60 -14.78 1.31 -7.13
CA GLY A 60 -15.04 1.63 -8.53
C GLY A 60 -16.52 1.85 -8.81
N ALA A 61 -17.38 0.98 -8.29
CA ALA A 61 -18.84 1.11 -8.41
C ALA A 61 -19.37 2.42 -7.79
N VAL A 62 -19.01 2.71 -6.54
CA VAL A 62 -19.45 3.93 -5.83
C VAL A 62 -18.93 5.19 -6.50
N PHE A 63 -17.66 5.21 -6.92
CA PHE A 63 -17.09 6.35 -7.62
C PHE A 63 -17.84 6.61 -8.95
N THR A 64 -18.14 5.54 -9.68
CA THR A 64 -18.92 5.66 -10.93
C THR A 64 -20.32 6.22 -10.68
N ILE A 65 -21.04 5.80 -9.61
CA ILE A 65 -22.35 6.35 -9.26
C ILE A 65 -22.27 7.88 -9.09
N GLN A 66 -21.25 8.36 -8.40
CA GLN A 66 -21.12 9.79 -8.12
C GLN A 66 -20.70 10.58 -9.37
N VAL A 67 -19.73 10.09 -10.13
CA VAL A 67 -19.19 10.79 -11.30
C VAL A 67 -20.13 10.71 -12.50
N ALA A 68 -20.71 9.54 -12.79
CA ALA A 68 -21.54 9.34 -13.98
C ALA A 68 -22.75 10.26 -13.99
N ARG A 69 -23.42 10.43 -12.84
CA ARG A 69 -24.58 11.31 -12.71
C ARG A 69 -24.27 12.75 -13.14
N GLU A 70 -23.17 13.30 -12.62
CA GLU A 70 -22.78 14.68 -12.90
C GLU A 70 -22.35 14.85 -14.37
N PHE A 71 -21.52 13.94 -14.88
CA PHE A 71 -21.05 14.02 -16.26
C PHE A 71 -22.16 13.85 -17.30
N ILE A 72 -23.16 13.00 -17.03
CA ILE A 72 -24.34 12.84 -17.89
C ILE A 72 -25.19 14.11 -17.90
N ASN A 73 -25.39 14.74 -16.74
CA ASN A 73 -26.13 16.01 -16.63
C ASN A 73 -25.44 17.15 -17.43
N PHE A 74 -24.12 17.13 -17.54
CA PHE A 74 -23.35 18.07 -18.38
C PHE A 74 -23.24 17.65 -19.85
N GLY A 75 -23.89 16.56 -20.27
CA GLY A 75 -23.79 16.03 -21.64
C GLY A 75 -22.46 15.36 -21.97
N ALA A 76 -21.64 15.08 -20.97
CA ALA A 76 -20.28 14.53 -21.10
C ALA A 76 -20.18 13.06 -20.62
N GLY A 77 -21.26 12.29 -20.74
CA GLY A 77 -21.31 10.89 -20.31
C GLY A 77 -20.25 9.98 -20.92
N ASN A 78 -19.75 10.35 -22.12
CA ASN A 78 -18.67 9.65 -22.80
C ASN A 78 -17.30 9.77 -22.08
N LEU A 79 -17.13 10.68 -21.14
CA LEU A 79 -15.87 10.87 -20.40
C LEU A 79 -15.80 10.06 -19.08
N VAL A 80 -16.90 9.48 -18.64
CA VAL A 80 -17.02 8.79 -17.35
C VAL A 80 -15.97 7.70 -17.20
N GLY A 81 -15.77 6.87 -18.23
CA GLY A 81 -14.78 5.78 -18.21
C GLY A 81 -13.34 6.30 -18.04
N GLY A 82 -13.00 7.38 -18.74
CA GLY A 82 -11.67 7.98 -18.66
C GLY A 82 -11.37 8.61 -17.30
N VAL A 83 -12.33 9.36 -16.76
CA VAL A 83 -12.18 9.99 -15.44
C VAL A 83 -12.05 8.94 -14.34
N LEU A 84 -12.86 7.88 -14.38
CA LEU A 84 -12.73 6.75 -13.45
C LEU A 84 -11.35 6.10 -13.56
N ALA A 85 -10.91 5.81 -14.78
CA ALA A 85 -9.66 5.13 -15.04
C ALA A 85 -8.46 5.92 -14.47
N VAL A 86 -8.40 7.22 -14.72
CA VAL A 86 -7.35 8.11 -14.18
C VAL A 86 -7.41 8.19 -12.66
N ALA A 87 -8.59 8.37 -12.08
CA ALA A 87 -8.76 8.47 -10.63
C ALA A 87 -8.36 7.17 -9.90
N LEU A 88 -8.78 6.01 -10.43
CA LEU A 88 -8.40 4.71 -9.89
C LEU A 88 -6.89 4.50 -10.01
N THR A 89 -6.31 4.73 -11.17
CA THR A 89 -4.91 4.40 -11.43
C THR A 89 -3.96 5.30 -10.65
N ARG A 90 -4.18 6.62 -10.68
CA ARG A 90 -3.24 7.57 -10.06
C ARG A 90 -3.31 7.64 -8.55
N GLU A 91 -4.53 7.47 -7.98
CA GLU A 91 -4.74 7.74 -6.55
C GLU A 91 -5.46 6.62 -5.80
N LEU A 92 -6.68 6.24 -6.23
CA LEU A 92 -7.54 5.41 -5.41
C LEU A 92 -6.95 4.01 -5.20
N THR A 93 -6.56 3.33 -6.27
CA THR A 93 -6.13 1.93 -6.17
C THR A 93 -4.83 1.75 -5.39
N PRO A 94 -3.73 2.49 -5.65
CA PRO A 94 -2.51 2.30 -4.89
C PRO A 94 -2.66 2.67 -3.41
N VAL A 95 -3.39 3.75 -3.11
CA VAL A 95 -3.58 4.19 -1.72
C VAL A 95 -4.49 3.24 -0.96
N LEU A 96 -5.66 2.87 -1.53
CA LEU A 96 -6.61 1.98 -0.84
C LEU A 96 -6.03 0.58 -0.62
N THR A 97 -5.32 0.03 -1.60
CA THR A 97 -4.62 -1.25 -1.43
C THR A 97 -3.59 -1.15 -0.31
N ALA A 98 -2.80 -0.06 -0.25
CA ALA A 98 -1.84 0.17 0.82
C ALA A 98 -2.52 0.30 2.20
N VAL A 99 -3.65 1.01 2.30
CA VAL A 99 -4.43 1.15 3.55
C VAL A 99 -4.92 -0.20 4.05
N ILE A 100 -5.47 -1.03 3.18
CA ILE A 100 -5.94 -2.38 3.52
C ILE A 100 -4.77 -3.23 4.03
N LEU A 101 -3.63 -3.20 3.33
CA LEU A 101 -2.47 -3.97 3.72
C LEU A 101 -1.80 -3.43 4.98
N ALA A 102 -1.80 -2.13 5.22
CA ALA A 102 -1.33 -1.56 6.49
C ALA A 102 -2.13 -2.11 7.67
N GLY A 103 -3.46 -2.18 7.52
CA GLY A 103 -4.34 -2.75 8.55
C GLY A 103 -4.13 -4.23 8.78
N ARG A 104 -4.00 -5.03 7.71
CA ARG A 104 -3.88 -6.48 7.80
C ARG A 104 -2.44 -6.96 8.01
N VAL A 105 -1.55 -6.62 7.09
CA VAL A 105 -0.17 -7.12 7.06
C VAL A 105 0.71 -6.34 8.03
N GLY A 106 0.60 -5.01 8.04
CA GLY A 106 1.38 -4.16 8.96
C GLY A 106 1.10 -4.47 10.42
N SER A 107 -0.16 -4.71 10.79
CA SER A 107 -0.54 -5.13 12.14
C SER A 107 -0.01 -6.53 12.49
N ALA A 108 -0.09 -7.48 11.55
CA ALA A 108 0.42 -8.84 11.74
C ALA A 108 1.93 -8.83 11.98
N PHE A 109 2.70 -8.09 11.19
CA PHE A 109 4.15 -7.97 11.39
C PHE A 109 4.51 -7.36 12.74
N ALA A 110 3.79 -6.31 13.17
CA ALA A 110 4.00 -5.70 14.47
C ALA A 110 3.63 -6.67 15.62
N ALA A 111 2.59 -7.47 15.47
CA ALA A 111 2.16 -8.46 16.45
C ALA A 111 3.15 -9.63 16.56
N GLU A 112 3.53 -10.23 15.43
CA GLU A 112 4.45 -11.36 15.38
C GLU A 112 5.81 -11.00 15.96
N ILE A 113 6.45 -9.94 15.43
CA ILE A 113 7.77 -9.51 15.91
C ILE A 113 7.67 -8.99 17.34
N GLY A 114 6.59 -8.29 17.70
CA GLY A 114 6.35 -7.82 19.05
C GLY A 114 6.22 -8.97 20.04
N THR A 115 5.54 -10.06 19.67
CA THR A 115 5.46 -11.27 20.48
C THR A 115 6.82 -11.94 20.64
N MET A 116 7.59 -12.09 19.53
CA MET A 116 8.96 -12.62 19.58
C MET A 116 9.88 -11.76 20.48
N ARG A 117 9.66 -10.44 20.49
CA ARG A 117 10.45 -9.52 21.34
C ARG A 117 10.16 -9.71 22.83
N VAL A 118 8.88 -9.78 23.21
CA VAL A 118 8.50 -9.91 24.63
C VAL A 118 8.70 -11.31 25.19
N THR A 119 8.87 -12.32 24.33
CA THR A 119 9.21 -13.71 24.71
C THR A 119 10.71 -14.02 24.56
N GLU A 120 11.55 -13.00 24.35
CA GLU A 120 13.03 -13.11 24.24
C GLU A 120 13.53 -13.97 23.06
N GLN A 121 12.66 -14.31 22.10
CA GLN A 121 13.06 -15.08 20.91
C GLN A 121 14.04 -14.32 20.03
N ILE A 122 13.95 -12.98 19.99
CA ILE A 122 14.90 -12.14 19.23
C ILE A 122 16.28 -12.19 19.87
N ASP A 123 16.36 -12.19 21.21
CA ASP A 123 17.63 -12.29 21.93
C ASP A 123 18.24 -13.70 21.73
N ALA A 124 17.40 -14.74 21.67
CA ALA A 124 17.86 -16.09 21.31
C ALA A 124 18.46 -16.16 19.88
N LEU A 125 17.86 -15.47 18.89
CA LEU A 125 18.42 -15.38 17.52
C LEU A 125 19.80 -14.72 17.54
N LEU A 126 19.99 -13.66 18.33
CA LEU A 126 21.28 -12.98 18.46
C LEU A 126 22.34 -13.91 19.09
N MET A 127 21.98 -14.70 20.09
CA MET A 127 22.88 -15.70 20.68
C MET A 127 23.30 -16.77 19.67
N LEU A 128 22.43 -17.10 18.73
CA LEU A 128 22.72 -18.01 17.60
C LEU A 128 23.52 -17.33 16.46
N LYS A 129 24.00 -16.08 16.67
CA LYS A 129 24.72 -15.26 15.66
C LYS A 129 23.91 -15.02 14.37
N THR A 130 22.60 -15.06 14.48
CA THR A 130 21.68 -14.74 13.38
C THR A 130 21.18 -13.32 13.56
N ASP A 131 21.38 -12.47 12.53
CA ASP A 131 20.89 -11.10 12.58
C ASP A 131 19.37 -11.07 12.39
N PRO A 132 18.61 -10.53 13.36
CA PRO A 132 17.16 -10.42 13.25
C PRO A 132 16.70 -9.60 12.04
N ILE A 133 17.49 -8.64 11.57
CA ILE A 133 17.15 -7.84 10.40
C ILE A 133 17.18 -8.71 9.15
N ASP A 134 18.24 -9.49 8.95
CA ASP A 134 18.37 -10.38 7.79
C ASP A 134 17.30 -11.48 7.79
N TYR A 135 16.97 -12.00 8.97
CA TYR A 135 16.09 -13.16 9.09
C TYR A 135 14.61 -12.81 9.12
N LEU A 136 14.22 -11.69 9.81
CA LEU A 136 12.82 -11.31 10.02
C LEU A 136 12.38 -10.15 9.15
N VAL A 137 13.19 -9.09 9.03
CA VAL A 137 12.74 -7.82 8.42
C VAL A 137 12.85 -7.86 6.90
N ILE A 138 13.98 -8.28 6.36
CA ILE A 138 14.22 -8.28 4.90
C ILE A 138 13.20 -9.12 4.15
N PRO A 139 12.86 -10.36 4.54
CA PRO A 139 11.85 -11.15 3.84
C PRO A 139 10.48 -10.48 3.79
N ARG A 140 10.09 -9.78 4.87
CA ARG A 140 8.81 -9.06 4.96
C ARG A 140 8.77 -7.83 4.06
N ILE A 141 9.87 -7.07 4.01
CA ILE A 141 9.99 -5.90 3.13
C ILE A 141 9.95 -6.32 1.67
N LEU A 142 10.69 -7.36 1.29
CA LEU A 142 10.69 -7.88 -0.08
C LEU A 142 9.31 -8.41 -0.48
N ALA A 143 8.63 -9.10 0.43
CA ALA A 143 7.27 -9.58 0.19
C ALA A 143 6.30 -8.42 -0.07
N CYS A 144 6.32 -7.37 0.74
CA CYS A 144 5.46 -6.20 0.54
C CYS A 144 5.84 -5.42 -0.73
N LEU A 145 7.13 -5.22 -0.99
CA LEU A 145 7.61 -4.52 -2.19
C LEU A 145 7.11 -5.17 -3.49
N LEU A 146 7.06 -6.50 -3.53
CA LEU A 146 6.64 -7.24 -4.72
C LEU A 146 5.13 -7.44 -4.79
N MET A 147 4.49 -7.73 -3.65
CA MET A 147 3.06 -8.09 -3.65
C MET A 147 2.13 -6.87 -3.73
N LEU A 148 2.47 -5.72 -3.14
CA LEU A 148 1.60 -4.54 -3.24
C LEU A 148 1.38 -4.08 -4.68
N PRO A 149 2.39 -3.92 -5.53
CA PRO A 149 2.17 -3.60 -6.94
C PRO A 149 1.24 -4.61 -7.64
N ILE A 150 1.45 -5.90 -7.44
CA ILE A 150 0.61 -6.95 -8.04
C ILE A 150 -0.85 -6.81 -7.58
N LEU A 151 -1.07 -6.66 -6.26
CA LEU A 151 -2.41 -6.46 -5.71
C LEU A 151 -3.06 -5.15 -6.21
N THR A 152 -2.27 -4.09 -6.36
CA THR A 152 -2.74 -2.81 -6.92
C THR A 152 -3.21 -2.97 -8.36
N LEU A 153 -2.47 -3.70 -9.19
CA LEU A 153 -2.86 -3.98 -10.57
C LEU A 153 -4.15 -4.80 -10.65
N LEU A 154 -4.26 -5.85 -9.84
CA LEU A 154 -5.49 -6.65 -9.75
C LEU A 154 -6.67 -5.82 -9.25
N SER A 155 -6.44 -4.97 -8.25
CA SER A 155 -7.46 -4.05 -7.73
C SER A 155 -7.88 -2.99 -8.77
N LEU A 156 -6.97 -2.53 -9.62
CA LEU A 156 -7.31 -1.62 -10.71
C LEU A 156 -8.27 -2.29 -11.71
N ILE A 157 -7.96 -3.51 -12.14
CA ILE A 157 -8.79 -4.26 -13.08
C ILE A 157 -10.19 -4.49 -12.49
N THR A 158 -10.26 -4.94 -11.24
CA THR A 158 -11.54 -5.22 -10.59
C THR A 158 -12.32 -3.96 -10.26
N GLY A 159 -11.66 -2.86 -9.90
CA GLY A 159 -12.28 -1.56 -9.69
C GLY A 159 -12.88 -0.98 -10.98
N MET A 160 -12.15 -1.08 -12.10
CA MET A 160 -12.68 -0.73 -13.43
C MET A 160 -13.89 -1.59 -13.81
N THR A 161 -13.85 -2.88 -13.52
CA THR A 161 -14.97 -3.78 -13.79
C THR A 161 -16.20 -3.39 -12.94
N GLY A 162 -16.03 -3.08 -11.65
CA GLY A 162 -17.09 -2.57 -10.79
C GLY A 162 -17.72 -1.29 -11.32
N GLY A 163 -16.89 -0.36 -11.80
CA GLY A 163 -17.35 0.88 -12.44
C GLY A 163 -18.10 0.65 -13.74
N LEU A 164 -17.60 -0.23 -14.61
CA LEU A 164 -18.24 -0.61 -15.86
C LEU A 164 -19.65 -1.18 -15.62
N ILE A 165 -19.80 -2.12 -14.69
CA ILE A 165 -21.08 -2.73 -14.36
C ILE A 165 -22.13 -1.66 -13.98
N ILE A 166 -21.73 -0.67 -13.18
CA ILE A 166 -22.62 0.43 -12.80
C ILE A 166 -22.92 1.37 -13.98
N ALA A 167 -21.89 1.72 -14.77
CA ALA A 167 -22.05 2.62 -15.91
C ALA A 167 -23.06 2.06 -16.93
N THR A 168 -23.00 0.75 -17.18
CA THR A 168 -23.83 0.10 -18.19
C THR A 168 -25.23 -0.22 -17.67
N ASN A 169 -25.36 -0.82 -16.48
CA ASN A 169 -26.66 -1.29 -15.99
C ASN A 169 -27.51 -0.19 -15.34
N VAL A 170 -26.90 0.83 -14.75
CA VAL A 170 -27.62 1.90 -14.03
C VAL A 170 -27.78 3.13 -14.91
N TYR A 171 -26.73 3.49 -15.65
CA TYR A 171 -26.71 4.72 -16.47
C TYR A 171 -26.90 4.48 -17.96
N ASN A 172 -27.06 3.22 -18.41
CA ASN A 172 -27.23 2.84 -19.80
C ASN A 172 -26.14 3.38 -20.73
N LEU A 173 -24.91 3.55 -20.24
CA LEU A 173 -23.76 3.88 -21.04
C LEU A 173 -23.30 2.64 -21.82
N SER A 174 -22.89 2.81 -23.06
CA SER A 174 -22.34 1.70 -23.85
C SER A 174 -20.97 1.26 -23.30
N ASP A 175 -20.79 -0.07 -23.15
CA ASP A 175 -19.53 -0.68 -22.72
C ASP A 175 -18.36 -0.21 -23.59
N ALA A 176 -18.59 -0.15 -24.92
CA ALA A 176 -17.57 0.28 -25.87
C ALA A 176 -17.13 1.73 -25.62
N VAL A 177 -18.09 2.65 -25.39
CA VAL A 177 -17.81 4.07 -25.10
C VAL A 177 -17.04 4.22 -23.80
N PHE A 178 -17.43 3.48 -22.77
CA PHE A 178 -16.74 3.51 -21.47
C PHE A 178 -15.29 3.02 -21.57
N LEU A 179 -15.06 1.87 -22.21
CA LEU A 179 -13.74 1.27 -22.35
C LEU A 179 -12.83 2.09 -23.29
N ASP A 180 -13.38 2.62 -24.38
CA ASP A 180 -12.63 3.48 -25.30
C ASP A 180 -12.20 4.77 -24.61
N SER A 181 -13.10 5.39 -23.85
CA SER A 181 -12.77 6.54 -23.01
C SER A 181 -11.68 6.21 -21.99
N ALA A 182 -11.78 5.08 -21.27
CA ALA A 182 -10.76 4.67 -20.32
C ALA A 182 -9.39 4.49 -20.99
N ARG A 183 -9.36 3.88 -22.19
CA ARG A 183 -8.12 3.66 -22.95
C ARG A 183 -7.49 4.96 -23.43
N ASN A 184 -8.31 5.91 -23.88
CA ASN A 184 -7.81 7.19 -24.42
C ASN A 184 -7.26 8.12 -23.32
N PHE A 185 -7.72 7.97 -22.08
CA PHE A 185 -7.29 8.80 -20.95
C PHE A 185 -6.10 8.22 -20.16
N LEU A 186 -5.88 6.90 -20.26
CA LEU A 186 -4.77 6.24 -19.54
C LEU A 186 -3.50 6.25 -20.38
N ASP A 187 -2.45 6.79 -19.79
CA ASP A 187 -1.09 6.66 -20.33
C ASP A 187 -0.35 5.50 -19.63
N ILE A 188 0.66 4.96 -20.30
CA ILE A 188 1.56 3.95 -19.73
C ILE A 188 2.23 4.48 -18.46
N TRP A 189 2.53 5.79 -18.41
CA TRP A 189 3.10 6.44 -17.24
C TRP A 189 2.19 6.38 -16.01
N ASP A 190 0.88 6.44 -16.19
CA ASP A 190 -0.08 6.34 -15.09
C ASP A 190 -0.01 4.99 -14.40
N ILE A 191 0.08 3.91 -15.17
CA ILE A 191 0.22 2.56 -14.64
C ILE A 191 1.59 2.39 -13.94
N CYS A 192 2.67 2.85 -14.56
CA CYS A 192 4.01 2.79 -13.98
C CYS A 192 4.08 3.57 -12.66
N SER A 193 3.49 4.77 -12.61
CA SER A 193 3.44 5.59 -11.39
C SER A 193 2.67 4.90 -10.25
N ALA A 194 1.54 4.26 -10.56
CA ALA A 194 0.77 3.47 -9.60
C ALA A 194 1.59 2.31 -9.02
N MET A 195 2.33 1.58 -9.87
CA MET A 195 3.19 0.47 -9.46
C MET A 195 4.35 0.95 -8.56
N ILE A 196 4.98 2.07 -8.90
CA ILE A 196 6.06 2.67 -8.09
C ILE A 196 5.51 3.12 -6.74
N LYS A 197 4.37 3.84 -6.71
CA LYS A 197 3.70 4.24 -5.47
C LYS A 197 3.40 3.02 -4.58
N ALA A 198 2.80 1.99 -5.16
CA ALA A 198 2.48 0.76 -4.43
C ALA A 198 3.73 0.10 -3.84
N GLY A 199 4.81 -0.01 -4.59
CA GLY A 199 6.09 -0.53 -4.10
C GLY A 199 6.65 0.29 -2.93
N CYS A 200 6.64 1.62 -3.03
CA CYS A 200 7.05 2.51 -1.96
C CYS A 200 6.19 2.31 -0.69
N PHE A 201 4.87 2.24 -0.84
CA PHE A 201 3.96 1.98 0.29
C PHE A 201 4.23 0.61 0.92
N GLY A 202 4.56 -0.40 0.11
CA GLY A 202 4.94 -1.73 0.60
C GLY A 202 6.15 -1.70 1.53
N ILE A 203 7.19 -0.99 1.12
CA ILE A 203 8.40 -0.79 1.95
C ILE A 203 8.03 -0.07 3.25
N LEU A 204 7.24 1.00 3.17
CA LEU A 204 6.83 1.80 4.34
C LEU A 204 6.04 0.96 5.35
N ILE A 205 5.03 0.21 4.89
CA ILE A 205 4.19 -0.66 5.74
C ILE A 205 5.05 -1.70 6.47
N ALA A 206 5.91 -2.41 5.72
CA ALA A 206 6.75 -3.45 6.31
C ALA A 206 7.78 -2.88 7.27
N THR A 207 8.42 -1.77 6.94
CA THR A 207 9.43 -1.12 7.79
C THR A 207 8.80 -0.63 9.10
N ILE A 208 7.63 0.02 9.03
CA ILE A 208 6.92 0.50 10.21
C ILE A 208 6.45 -0.68 11.07
N GLY A 209 5.78 -1.67 10.47
CA GLY A 209 5.31 -2.85 11.19
C GLY A 209 6.43 -3.56 11.92
N CYS A 210 7.55 -3.82 11.24
CA CYS A 210 8.72 -4.46 11.84
C CYS A 210 9.37 -3.60 12.93
N SER A 211 9.53 -2.29 12.72
CA SER A 211 10.14 -1.39 13.69
C SER A 211 9.34 -1.29 14.98
N TRP A 212 8.01 -1.18 14.89
CA TRP A 212 7.12 -1.17 16.04
C TRP A 212 7.13 -2.50 16.78
N GLY A 213 7.21 -3.62 16.06
CA GLY A 213 7.39 -4.95 16.65
C GLY A 213 8.70 -5.07 17.43
N LEU A 214 9.83 -4.72 16.81
CA LEU A 214 11.16 -4.80 17.44
C LEU A 214 11.31 -3.90 18.68
N THR A 215 10.57 -2.80 18.74
CA THR A 215 10.61 -1.84 19.84
C THR A 215 9.50 -2.07 20.89
N THR A 216 8.80 -3.20 20.80
CA THR A 216 7.71 -3.54 21.76
C THR A 216 8.27 -3.87 23.12
N THR A 217 7.59 -3.35 24.16
CA THR A 217 7.87 -3.60 25.59
C THR A 217 6.56 -3.69 26.35
N GLY A 218 6.55 -4.35 27.51
CA GLY A 218 5.37 -4.43 28.38
C GLY A 218 4.47 -5.63 28.15
N GLY A 219 5.02 -6.74 27.64
CA GLY A 219 4.32 -8.01 27.47
C GLY A 219 3.17 -7.94 26.47
N ALA A 220 2.15 -8.79 26.65
CA ALA A 220 1.01 -8.90 25.73
C ALA A 220 0.24 -7.58 25.53
N LYS A 221 0.10 -6.77 26.59
CA LYS A 221 -0.53 -5.45 26.48
C LYS A 221 0.28 -4.51 25.60
N GLY A 222 1.61 -4.56 25.69
CA GLY A 222 2.51 -3.78 24.84
C GLY A 222 2.44 -4.19 23.38
N VAL A 223 2.27 -5.49 23.09
CA VAL A 223 2.08 -5.99 21.72
C VAL A 223 0.82 -5.39 21.10
N GLY A 224 -0.31 -5.43 21.79
CA GLY A 224 -1.56 -4.84 21.31
C GLY A 224 -1.46 -3.32 21.07
N GLN A 225 -0.77 -2.58 21.95
CA GLN A 225 -0.54 -1.16 21.75
C GLN A 225 0.40 -0.87 20.55
N SER A 226 1.44 -1.68 20.39
CA SER A 226 2.37 -1.53 19.27
C SER A 226 1.72 -1.81 17.92
N THR A 227 0.86 -2.84 17.82
CA THR A 227 0.10 -3.14 16.60
C THR A 227 -0.81 -2.00 16.19
N THR A 228 -1.62 -1.48 17.10
CA THR A 228 -2.51 -0.35 16.81
C THR A 228 -1.72 0.89 16.39
N THR A 229 -0.66 1.22 17.11
CA THR A 229 0.17 2.40 16.82
C THR A 229 0.93 2.23 15.49
N ALA A 230 1.38 1.03 15.16
CA ALA A 230 2.02 0.75 13.88
C ALA A 230 1.08 1.02 12.70
N VAL A 231 -0.17 0.53 12.78
CA VAL A 231 -1.18 0.77 11.74
C VAL A 231 -1.47 2.25 11.57
N VAL A 232 -1.77 2.96 12.66
CA VAL A 232 -2.06 4.40 12.61
C VAL A 232 -0.88 5.17 12.01
N THR A 233 0.35 4.84 12.41
CA THR A 233 1.54 5.50 11.88
C THR A 233 1.74 5.18 10.39
N ALA A 234 1.55 3.92 10.00
CA ALA A 234 1.64 3.53 8.59
C ALA A 234 0.64 4.28 7.72
N LEU A 235 -0.61 4.40 8.17
CA LEU A 235 -1.65 5.16 7.47
C LEU A 235 -1.26 6.63 7.28
N LEU A 236 -0.81 7.29 8.34
CA LEU A 236 -0.38 8.69 8.27
C LEU A 236 0.78 8.87 7.29
N ILE A 237 1.78 7.98 7.34
CA ILE A 237 2.94 8.07 6.45
C ILE A 237 2.56 7.73 5.01
N ILE A 238 1.63 6.80 4.76
CA ILE A 238 1.11 6.52 3.41
C ILE A 238 0.49 7.79 2.81
N PHE A 239 -0.40 8.49 3.53
CA PHE A 239 -1.03 9.71 3.02
C PHE A 239 -0.03 10.84 2.77
N VAL A 240 0.91 11.06 3.68
CA VAL A 240 1.97 12.06 3.51
C VAL A 240 2.86 11.69 2.30
N SER A 241 3.28 10.44 2.20
CA SER A 241 4.11 9.97 1.09
C SER A 241 3.36 10.02 -0.23
N ASN A 242 2.06 9.72 -0.24
CA ASN A 242 1.22 9.82 -1.43
C ASN A 242 1.22 11.24 -1.98
N PHE A 243 1.03 12.25 -1.10
CA PHE A 243 1.08 13.64 -1.52
C PHE A 243 2.40 13.99 -2.22
N PHE A 244 3.54 13.65 -1.60
CA PHE A 244 4.86 13.95 -2.17
C PHE A 244 5.13 13.18 -3.47
N LEU A 245 4.75 11.89 -3.53
CA LEU A 245 4.93 11.07 -4.73
C LEU A 245 4.06 11.59 -5.87
N SER A 246 2.79 11.95 -5.61
CA SER A 246 1.91 12.53 -6.62
C SER A 246 2.45 13.86 -7.14
N TRP A 247 2.89 14.73 -6.23
CA TRP A 247 3.48 16.01 -6.58
C TRP A 247 4.75 15.83 -7.46
N LEU A 248 5.64 14.94 -7.06
CA LEU A 248 6.88 14.67 -7.79
C LEU A 248 6.62 14.06 -9.18
N MET A 249 5.68 13.10 -9.28
CA MET A 249 5.42 12.35 -10.51
C MET A 249 4.62 13.12 -11.54
N PHE A 250 3.73 14.02 -11.11
CA PHE A 250 2.81 14.71 -12.01
C PHE A 250 3.10 16.21 -12.20
N GLN A 251 3.86 16.86 -11.35
CA GLN A 251 4.31 18.24 -11.56
C GLN A 251 5.73 18.34 -12.15
N GLY A 252 6.60 17.34 -11.89
CA GLY A 252 8.00 17.37 -12.34
C GLY A 252 8.23 16.93 -13.79
N THR A 253 7.34 16.15 -14.34
CA THR A 253 7.41 15.63 -15.71
C THR A 253 6.32 16.23 -16.55
N GLY A 254 6.42 17.42 -17.06
CA GLY A 254 5.59 18.05 -18.12
C GLY A 254 4.38 17.27 -18.68
N GLY A 255 3.68 16.47 -17.88
CA GLY A 255 2.41 15.83 -18.16
C GLY A 255 1.27 16.84 -18.13
N GLY A 256 1.56 18.01 -18.66
CA GLY A 256 0.56 18.98 -18.98
C GLY A 256 -0.19 18.50 -20.21
N PHE A 257 -1.50 18.50 -20.12
CA PHE A 257 -2.41 18.63 -21.21
C PHE A 257 -1.73 19.38 -22.36
N THR A 258 -1.16 18.68 -23.33
CA THR A 258 -0.95 19.25 -24.65
C THR A 258 -2.31 19.15 -25.33
N PRO A 259 -3.07 20.24 -25.45
CA PRO A 259 -4.22 20.21 -26.35
C PRO A 259 -3.63 19.97 -27.73
N GLY A 260 -3.88 18.78 -28.28
CA GLY A 260 -3.58 18.49 -29.65
C GLY A 260 -4.31 19.53 -30.49
N LEU A 261 -3.55 20.38 -31.18
CA LEU A 261 -4.01 21.16 -32.31
C LEU A 261 -4.29 20.22 -33.47
#